data_0e1ab57677deb0b3ef40a16108e62740
#
_entry.id   0e1ab57677deb0b3ef40a16108e62740
#
_cell.length_a   1.000
_cell.length_b   1.000
_cell.length_c   1.000
_cell.angle_alpha   90.00
_cell.angle_beta   90.00
_cell.angle_gamma   90.00
#
_symmetry.space_group_name_H-M   'P 1'
#
loop_
_entity.id
_entity.type
_entity.pdbx_description
1 polymer ?
#
loop_
_entity_poly.entity_id
_entity_poly.type
_entity_poly.pdbx_seq_one_letter_code
_entity_poly.pdbx_strand_id
1 'polypeptide(L)'
;MTTITALLGSPGPKAVITTPIRCVDMHTTGEPTRIVYSGYPSLPGTLAEQRALASSKYDHIRRRLILEPRGHRDMYGAVLRPSTELVDAGEADMGILFMTNDGYSNMCGHATIALGRFLTDTHDLEIFPRRDTLTAGTKGTHLRLHLPCGIVTVTVQTLPDGRSDPSKPVSFISVPSFATAIRVPVQVPVEKRWRVGRTVEEVIVDISFGGAFFCMVEAPLLYTSGTKENLTGEDLKDLDEAAFTIIALINENPHLRKLITSKVPVSAELERLYAAVVIFKGLGKQSSCTKGVETGICYFDNHQIDRSPTGSAVCARAALAYAKGEISLGDSWTYQSLVSNSHRGEGSFVARVVDETDLGVLIQLKGHAYYTGAHVSFAESGDILGDDGFLLGSLSG
;
A
#
# COMPACT_ATOMS: atom_id res chain seq x y z
N MET A 1 -5.80 -29.83 -29.11
CA MET A 1 -5.94 -28.69 -28.16
C MET A 1 -5.14 -29.00 -26.94
N THR A 2 -3.94 -28.44 -26.83
CA THR A 2 -3.14 -28.50 -25.60
C THR A 2 -3.87 -27.61 -24.59
N THR A 3 -4.52 -28.21 -23.63
CA THR A 3 -5.27 -27.45 -22.62
C THR A 3 -4.31 -26.59 -21.82
N ILE A 4 -4.69 -25.35 -21.50
CA ILE A 4 -4.00 -24.43 -20.56
C ILE A 4 -3.63 -25.17 -19.27
N THR A 5 -4.41 -26.17 -18.85
CA THR A 5 -4.15 -27.08 -17.73
C THR A 5 -2.83 -27.87 -17.90
N ALA A 6 -2.40 -28.20 -19.13
CA ALA A 6 -1.13 -28.86 -19.36
C ALA A 6 0.07 -27.91 -19.20
N LEU A 7 -0.09 -26.63 -19.57
CA LEU A 7 0.90 -25.58 -19.28
C LEU A 7 0.97 -25.23 -17.79
N LEU A 8 -0.14 -25.36 -17.06
CA LEU A 8 -0.22 -25.12 -15.62
C LEU A 8 0.26 -26.32 -14.79
N GLY A 9 0.31 -27.54 -15.37
CA GLY A 9 0.61 -28.78 -14.68
C GLY A 9 1.87 -29.54 -15.13
N SER A 10 2.42 -29.25 -16.31
CA SER A 10 3.65 -29.90 -16.79
C SER A 10 4.84 -28.95 -16.67
N PRO A 11 5.95 -29.37 -16.08
CA PRO A 11 7.21 -28.68 -16.33
C PRO A 11 7.46 -28.74 -17.83
N GLY A 12 7.57 -27.58 -18.48
CA GLY A 12 8.16 -27.48 -19.82
C GLY A 12 9.53 -28.20 -19.87
N PRO A 13 10.19 -28.27 -21.02
CA PRO A 13 11.46 -28.97 -21.14
C PRO A 13 12.38 -28.54 -20.00
N LYS A 14 12.72 -29.51 -19.11
CA LYS A 14 13.35 -29.30 -17.79
C LYS A 14 14.66 -28.49 -17.78
N ALA A 15 15.17 -28.13 -18.94
CA ALA A 15 16.44 -27.43 -19.13
C ALA A 15 16.31 -25.91 -19.34
N VAL A 16 15.10 -25.37 -19.50
CA VAL A 16 14.91 -24.04 -20.09
C VAL A 16 14.08 -23.10 -19.22
N ILE A 17 13.39 -23.58 -18.18
CA ILE A 17 12.42 -22.78 -17.42
C ILE A 17 12.74 -22.81 -15.92
N THR A 18 12.73 -21.62 -15.29
CA THR A 18 12.87 -21.48 -13.82
C THR A 18 11.68 -22.09 -13.09
N THR A 19 11.81 -22.30 -11.77
CA THR A 19 10.68 -22.72 -10.93
C THR A 19 9.48 -21.81 -11.15
N PRO A 20 8.31 -22.36 -11.53
CA PRO A 20 7.11 -21.56 -11.77
C PRO A 20 6.64 -20.85 -10.50
N ILE A 21 6.33 -19.56 -10.62
CA ILE A 21 5.75 -18.75 -9.55
C ILE A 21 4.26 -18.57 -9.84
N ARG A 22 3.42 -18.94 -8.89
CA ARG A 22 1.95 -18.85 -9.00
C ARG A 22 1.43 -17.60 -8.31
N CYS A 23 0.58 -16.87 -9.02
CA CYS A 23 0.04 -15.60 -8.57
C CYS A 23 -1.47 -15.52 -8.79
N VAL A 24 -2.12 -14.76 -7.92
CA VAL A 24 -3.47 -14.24 -8.12
C VAL A 24 -3.36 -12.72 -8.15
N ASP A 25 -3.97 -12.11 -9.16
CA ASP A 25 -4.06 -10.66 -9.28
C ASP A 25 -5.42 -10.18 -8.79
N MET A 26 -5.39 -9.13 -7.99
CA MET A 26 -6.57 -8.43 -7.47
C MET A 26 -6.40 -6.92 -7.67
N HIS A 27 -7.47 -6.16 -7.45
CA HIS A 27 -7.37 -4.71 -7.31
C HIS A 27 -8.23 -4.21 -6.13
N THR A 28 -7.81 -3.08 -5.58
CA THR A 28 -8.58 -2.29 -4.62
C THR A 28 -8.69 -0.88 -5.18
N THR A 29 -9.89 -0.48 -5.60
CA THR A 29 -10.13 0.84 -6.26
C THR A 29 -9.23 1.06 -7.49
N GLY A 30 -8.95 0.00 -8.26
CA GLY A 30 -8.07 0.07 -9.43
C GLY A 30 -6.58 -0.09 -9.12
N GLU A 31 -6.13 0.02 -7.88
CA GLU A 31 -4.75 -0.25 -7.51
C GLU A 31 -4.47 -1.75 -7.49
N PRO A 32 -3.53 -2.25 -8.30
CA PRO A 32 -3.30 -3.68 -8.46
C PRO A 32 -2.62 -4.30 -7.24
N THR A 33 -2.87 -5.59 -7.02
CA THR A 33 -2.12 -6.42 -6.07
C THR A 33 -1.89 -7.80 -6.65
N ARG A 34 -0.64 -8.11 -6.99
CA ARG A 34 -0.19 -9.45 -7.38
C ARG A 34 0.18 -10.25 -6.16
N ILE A 35 -0.64 -11.20 -5.76
CA ILE A 35 -0.43 -12.07 -4.61
C ILE A 35 0.34 -13.30 -5.05
N VAL A 36 1.58 -13.41 -4.63
CA VAL A 36 2.44 -14.58 -4.84
C VAL A 36 2.18 -15.59 -3.73
N TYR A 37 1.60 -16.72 -4.09
CA TYR A 37 1.22 -17.75 -3.12
C TYR A 37 2.02 -19.06 -3.23
N SER A 38 2.79 -19.24 -4.31
CA SER A 38 3.61 -20.46 -4.50
C SER A 38 4.80 -20.18 -5.42
N GLY A 39 5.88 -20.94 -5.23
CA GLY A 39 7.09 -20.87 -6.07
C GLY A 39 8.10 -19.80 -5.66
N TYR A 40 7.80 -18.94 -4.68
CA TYR A 40 8.78 -18.03 -4.11
C TYR A 40 9.77 -18.79 -3.20
N PRO A 41 11.08 -18.45 -3.18
CA PRO A 41 12.05 -19.12 -2.33
C PRO A 41 11.67 -19.13 -0.85
N SER A 42 12.03 -20.23 -0.17
CA SER A 42 11.98 -20.26 1.29
C SER A 42 13.06 -19.34 1.84
N LEU A 43 12.66 -18.41 2.73
CA LEU A 43 13.55 -17.47 3.39
C LEU A 43 13.54 -17.79 4.89
N PRO A 44 14.71 -18.03 5.52
CA PRO A 44 14.80 -18.27 6.96
C PRO A 44 14.73 -16.98 7.77
N GLY A 45 14.50 -17.12 9.08
CA GLY A 45 14.59 -16.05 10.04
C GLY A 45 13.30 -15.27 10.24
N THR A 46 13.41 -14.15 10.94
CA THR A 46 12.32 -13.20 11.20
C THR A 46 11.81 -12.56 9.92
N LEU A 47 10.62 -11.98 9.92
CA LEU A 47 10.08 -11.29 8.75
C LEU A 47 11.01 -10.17 8.26
N ALA A 48 11.67 -9.47 9.18
CA ALA A 48 12.64 -8.43 8.84
C ALA A 48 13.87 -9.01 8.12
N GLU A 49 14.41 -10.14 8.60
CA GLU A 49 15.53 -10.85 7.96
C GLU A 49 15.11 -11.42 6.59
N GLN A 50 13.91 -11.98 6.50
CA GLN A 50 13.34 -12.45 5.23
C GLN A 50 13.22 -11.31 4.21
N ARG A 51 12.78 -10.11 4.64
CA ARG A 51 12.70 -8.91 3.81
C ARG A 51 14.09 -8.48 3.32
N ALA A 52 15.07 -8.41 4.22
CA ALA A 52 16.45 -8.07 3.87
C ALA A 52 17.05 -9.07 2.86
N LEU A 53 16.80 -10.37 3.07
CA LEU A 53 17.27 -11.41 2.16
C LEU A 53 16.54 -11.38 0.80
N ALA A 54 15.24 -11.08 0.79
CA ALA A 54 14.48 -10.89 -0.43
C ALA A 54 15.04 -9.71 -1.25
N SER A 55 15.34 -8.59 -0.59
CA SER A 55 15.90 -7.40 -1.24
C SER A 55 17.33 -7.62 -1.73
N SER A 56 18.20 -8.27 -0.95
CA SER A 56 19.62 -8.40 -1.30
C SER A 56 19.94 -9.54 -2.26
N LYS A 57 19.23 -10.66 -2.14
CA LYS A 57 19.56 -11.90 -2.89
C LYS A 57 18.53 -12.26 -3.94
N TYR A 58 17.26 -11.95 -3.70
CA TYR A 58 16.15 -12.42 -4.53
C TYR A 58 15.36 -11.28 -5.20
N ASP A 59 15.92 -10.06 -5.24
CA ASP A 59 15.25 -8.90 -5.83
C ASP A 59 14.94 -9.08 -7.33
N HIS A 60 15.72 -9.87 -8.05
CA HIS A 60 15.42 -10.26 -9.43
C HIS A 60 14.03 -10.91 -9.57
N ILE A 61 13.51 -11.61 -8.53
CA ILE A 61 12.16 -12.21 -8.55
C ILE A 61 11.11 -11.10 -8.45
N ARG A 62 11.30 -10.10 -7.56
CA ARG A 62 10.41 -8.94 -7.50
C ARG A 62 10.40 -8.22 -8.84
N ARG A 63 11.57 -7.89 -9.38
CA ARG A 63 11.71 -7.20 -10.66
C ARG A 63 11.00 -7.96 -11.78
N ARG A 64 11.21 -9.28 -11.88
CA ARG A 64 10.54 -10.17 -12.83
C ARG A 64 9.01 -10.11 -12.73
N LEU A 65 8.45 -10.03 -11.53
CA LEU A 65 7.01 -10.11 -11.31
C LEU A 65 6.32 -8.74 -11.38
N ILE A 66 7.02 -7.68 -10.99
CA ILE A 66 6.45 -6.34 -10.82
C ILE A 66 6.72 -5.47 -12.04
N LEU A 67 7.90 -5.61 -12.67
CA LEU A 67 8.29 -4.80 -13.82
C LEU A 67 7.84 -5.44 -15.15
N GLU A 68 8.02 -4.72 -16.25
CA GLU A 68 7.78 -5.26 -17.59
C GLU A 68 8.73 -6.42 -17.91
N PRO A 69 8.32 -7.42 -18.68
CA PRO A 69 7.05 -7.52 -19.44
C PRO A 69 5.89 -8.17 -18.67
N ARG A 70 6.03 -8.60 -17.40
CA ARG A 70 4.97 -9.32 -16.66
C ARG A 70 4.14 -8.40 -15.77
N GLY A 71 4.69 -7.28 -15.37
CA GLY A 71 4.02 -6.21 -14.67
C GLY A 71 4.05 -4.92 -15.47
N HIS A 72 4.03 -3.82 -14.78
CA HIS A 72 4.11 -2.47 -15.35
C HIS A 72 4.61 -1.50 -14.27
N ARG A 73 4.89 -0.25 -14.65
CA ARG A 73 5.42 0.79 -13.75
C ARG A 73 4.65 0.91 -12.42
N ASP A 74 3.33 0.77 -12.47
CA ASP A 74 2.46 0.97 -11.32
C ASP A 74 1.96 -0.37 -10.71
N MET A 75 2.67 -1.48 -10.97
CA MET A 75 2.34 -2.78 -10.40
C MET A 75 2.77 -2.87 -8.95
N TYR A 76 1.92 -3.44 -8.11
CA TYR A 76 2.16 -3.72 -6.72
C TYR A 76 1.98 -5.22 -6.43
N GLY A 77 2.69 -5.77 -5.45
CA GLY A 77 2.58 -7.18 -5.12
C GLY A 77 2.75 -7.48 -3.65
N ALA A 78 2.39 -8.72 -3.31
CA ALA A 78 2.54 -9.28 -1.99
C ALA A 78 3.00 -10.74 -2.08
N VAL A 79 3.93 -11.14 -1.22
CA VAL A 79 4.40 -12.53 -1.11
C VAL A 79 3.92 -13.10 0.22
N LEU A 80 3.24 -14.23 0.18
CA LEU A 80 2.84 -14.95 1.40
C LEU A 80 4.06 -15.57 2.07
N ARG A 81 4.14 -15.41 3.38
CA ARG A 81 5.19 -15.97 4.27
C ARG A 81 4.53 -16.80 5.36
N PRO A 82 4.26 -18.08 5.11
CA PRO A 82 3.54 -18.94 6.06
C PRO A 82 4.34 -19.25 7.34
N SER A 83 5.63 -18.96 7.37
CA SER A 83 6.50 -19.07 8.56
C SER A 83 7.24 -17.75 8.77
N THR A 84 7.05 -17.16 9.94
CA THR A 84 7.75 -16.01 10.51
C THR A 84 7.73 -16.16 12.03
N GLU A 85 8.54 -15.41 12.76
CA GLU A 85 8.59 -15.48 14.23
C GLU A 85 7.21 -15.35 14.89
N LEU A 86 6.34 -14.45 14.41
CA LEU A 86 5.01 -14.26 14.99
C LEU A 86 3.98 -15.29 14.50
N VAL A 87 4.13 -15.80 13.28
CA VAL A 87 3.29 -16.92 12.80
C VAL A 87 3.63 -18.20 13.54
N ASP A 88 4.91 -18.50 13.71
CA ASP A 88 5.38 -19.72 14.40
C ASP A 88 5.04 -19.67 15.90
N ALA A 89 5.05 -18.47 16.50
CA ALA A 89 4.58 -18.25 17.87
C ALA A 89 3.04 -18.31 18.02
N GLY A 90 2.28 -18.35 16.93
CA GLY A 90 0.81 -18.35 16.97
C GLY A 90 0.17 -16.98 17.20
N GLU A 91 0.97 -15.91 17.15
CA GLU A 91 0.51 -14.53 17.31
C GLU A 91 -0.08 -13.95 16.01
N ALA A 92 0.38 -14.45 14.85
CA ALA A 92 -0.15 -14.11 13.53
C ALA A 92 -0.58 -15.36 12.76
N ASP A 93 -1.34 -15.18 11.71
CA ASP A 93 -1.88 -16.26 10.90
C ASP A 93 -1.13 -16.39 9.56
N MET A 94 -0.58 -15.29 9.04
CA MET A 94 0.23 -15.24 7.83
C MET A 94 1.17 -14.04 7.84
N GLY A 95 2.44 -14.25 7.47
CA GLY A 95 3.39 -13.17 7.19
C GLY A 95 3.29 -12.69 5.76
N ILE A 96 3.61 -11.40 5.53
CA ILE A 96 3.51 -10.77 4.21
C ILE A 96 4.76 -9.93 3.93
N LEU A 97 5.33 -10.05 2.74
CA LEU A 97 6.27 -9.08 2.17
C LEU A 97 5.59 -8.34 1.02
N PHE A 98 5.59 -7.01 1.07
CA PHE A 98 5.06 -6.19 0.00
C PHE A 98 6.15 -5.81 -1.00
N MET A 99 5.83 -5.88 -2.29
CA MET A 99 6.73 -5.56 -3.40
C MET A 99 6.18 -4.38 -4.19
N THR A 100 7.06 -3.43 -4.54
CA THR A 100 6.78 -2.30 -5.41
C THR A 100 7.73 -2.30 -6.62
N ASN A 101 7.60 -1.33 -7.51
CA ASN A 101 8.53 -1.17 -8.63
C ASN A 101 9.95 -0.79 -8.17
N ASP A 102 10.10 -0.18 -6.98
CA ASP A 102 11.37 0.31 -6.43
C ASP A 102 11.97 -0.63 -5.37
N GLY A 103 11.15 -1.48 -4.72
CA GLY A 103 11.65 -2.35 -3.65
C GLY A 103 10.57 -3.03 -2.82
N TYR A 104 10.76 -3.04 -1.49
CA TYR A 104 9.86 -3.68 -0.53
C TYR A 104 9.34 -2.66 0.47
N SER A 105 8.03 -2.48 0.53
CA SER A 105 7.39 -1.54 1.45
C SER A 105 7.03 -2.17 2.80
N ASN A 106 6.66 -1.33 3.77
CA ASN A 106 6.41 -1.76 5.16
C ASN A 106 4.96 -2.07 5.42
N MET A 107 4.08 -1.33 4.77
CA MET A 107 2.64 -1.44 4.93
C MET A 107 1.95 -1.04 3.63
N CYS A 108 0.91 -1.78 3.29
CA CYS A 108 0.08 -1.48 2.14
C CYS A 108 -1.38 -1.78 2.46
N GLY A 109 -2.21 -0.74 2.55
CA GLY A 109 -3.62 -0.88 2.92
C GLY A 109 -4.47 -1.53 1.84
N HIS A 110 -4.27 -1.18 0.56
CA HIS A 110 -5.02 -1.78 -0.53
C HIS A 110 -4.71 -3.28 -0.68
N ALA A 111 -3.41 -3.64 -0.58
CA ALA A 111 -3.01 -5.05 -0.60
C ALA A 111 -3.48 -5.81 0.64
N THR A 112 -3.53 -5.19 1.82
CA THR A 112 -4.08 -5.79 3.04
C THR A 112 -5.56 -6.15 2.88
N ILE A 113 -6.35 -5.28 2.25
CA ILE A 113 -7.76 -5.54 1.91
C ILE A 113 -7.88 -6.73 0.94
N ALA A 114 -7.06 -6.75 -0.12
CA ALA A 114 -7.02 -7.84 -1.09
C ALA A 114 -6.60 -9.17 -0.46
N LEU A 115 -5.53 -9.16 0.34
CA LEU A 115 -5.03 -10.33 1.09
C LEU A 115 -6.06 -10.90 2.06
N GLY A 116 -6.77 -10.03 2.80
CA GLY A 116 -7.84 -10.47 3.69
C GLY A 116 -8.88 -11.29 2.96
N ARG A 117 -9.32 -10.81 1.79
CA ARG A 117 -10.28 -11.53 0.94
C ARG A 117 -9.69 -12.82 0.39
N PHE A 118 -8.49 -12.77 -0.21
CA PHE A 118 -7.82 -13.94 -0.79
C PHE A 118 -7.61 -15.06 0.24
N LEU A 119 -7.09 -14.74 1.41
CA LEU A 119 -6.82 -15.72 2.47
C LEU A 119 -8.12 -16.30 3.05
N THR A 120 -9.19 -15.52 3.13
CA THR A 120 -10.51 -16.04 3.53
C THR A 120 -11.06 -17.02 2.50
N ASP A 121 -10.90 -16.75 1.21
CA ASP A 121 -11.37 -17.59 0.11
C ASP A 121 -10.48 -18.83 -0.14
N THR A 122 -9.24 -18.82 0.38
CA THR A 122 -8.29 -19.91 0.21
C THR A 122 -8.54 -21.01 1.24
N HIS A 123 -8.90 -22.23 0.76
CA HIS A 123 -9.09 -23.42 1.59
C HIS A 123 -7.97 -24.45 1.41
N ASP A 124 -6.94 -24.15 0.64
CA ASP A 124 -5.76 -24.95 0.43
C ASP A 124 -4.75 -24.74 1.56
N LEU A 125 -4.53 -25.77 2.37
CA LEU A 125 -3.62 -25.73 3.51
C LEU A 125 -2.13 -25.68 3.09
N GLU A 126 -1.79 -26.00 1.85
CA GLU A 126 -0.43 -25.79 1.32
C GLU A 126 -0.15 -24.30 1.12
N ILE A 127 -1.19 -23.51 0.78
CA ILE A 127 -1.10 -22.05 0.62
C ILE A 127 -1.24 -21.35 1.97
N PHE A 128 -2.22 -21.80 2.78
CA PHE A 128 -2.53 -21.19 4.06
C PHE A 128 -2.63 -22.24 5.18
N PRO A 129 -1.50 -22.67 5.76
CA PRO A 129 -1.46 -23.77 6.74
C PRO A 129 -2.31 -23.53 8.01
N ARG A 130 -2.54 -22.27 8.38
CA ARG A 130 -3.35 -21.90 9.55
C ARG A 130 -4.82 -21.64 9.25
N ARG A 131 -5.29 -21.94 8.04
CA ARG A 131 -6.67 -21.65 7.61
C ARG A 131 -7.74 -22.22 8.57
N ASP A 132 -7.55 -23.45 9.04
CA ASP A 132 -8.50 -24.15 9.91
C ASP A 132 -8.48 -23.64 11.37
N THR A 133 -7.49 -22.82 11.74
CA THR A 133 -7.44 -22.18 13.06
C THR A 133 -8.21 -20.87 13.12
N LEU A 134 -8.66 -20.35 11.96
CA LEU A 134 -9.42 -19.10 11.92
C LEU A 134 -10.78 -19.26 12.58
N THR A 135 -11.07 -18.33 13.47
CA THR A 135 -12.39 -18.31 14.13
C THR A 135 -13.35 -17.45 13.31
N ALA A 136 -14.45 -18.07 12.88
CA ALA A 136 -15.60 -17.32 12.37
C ALA A 136 -16.34 -16.70 13.57
N GLY A 137 -16.24 -15.40 13.72
CA GLY A 137 -17.01 -14.65 14.72
C GLY A 137 -18.36 -14.19 14.15
N THR A 138 -19.23 -13.65 14.99
CA THR A 138 -20.53 -13.05 14.58
C THR A 138 -20.36 -11.87 13.61
N LYS A 139 -19.14 -11.34 13.48
CA LYS A 139 -18.79 -10.20 12.60
C LYS A 139 -17.95 -10.60 11.39
N GLY A 140 -17.80 -11.89 11.08
CA GLY A 140 -16.99 -12.41 9.98
C GLY A 140 -15.74 -13.16 10.45
N THR A 141 -14.87 -13.50 9.52
CA THR A 141 -13.57 -14.15 9.78
C THR A 141 -12.52 -13.11 10.15
N HIS A 142 -11.75 -13.39 11.19
CA HIS A 142 -10.64 -12.55 11.64
C HIS A 142 -9.31 -13.19 11.25
N LEU A 143 -8.42 -12.38 10.69
CA LEU A 143 -7.08 -12.73 10.26
C LEU A 143 -6.06 -11.78 10.92
N ARG A 144 -4.97 -12.29 11.43
CA ARG A 144 -3.85 -11.51 11.95
C ARG A 144 -2.70 -11.62 10.95
N LEU A 145 -2.43 -10.55 10.21
CA LEU A 145 -1.34 -10.49 9.25
C LEU A 145 -0.09 -9.92 9.91
N HIS A 146 1.02 -10.64 9.85
CA HIS A 146 2.33 -10.12 10.24
C HIS A 146 2.92 -9.35 9.07
N LEU A 147 2.91 -8.04 9.16
CA LEU A 147 3.45 -7.09 8.19
C LEU A 147 4.78 -6.53 8.72
N PRO A 148 5.66 -5.96 7.87
CA PRO A 148 6.89 -5.33 8.34
C PRO A 148 6.68 -4.20 9.36
N CYS A 149 5.50 -3.54 9.35
CA CYS A 149 5.13 -2.52 10.33
C CYS A 149 4.53 -3.09 11.64
N GLY A 150 4.32 -4.41 11.75
CA GLY A 150 3.68 -5.08 12.89
C GLY A 150 2.44 -5.88 12.51
N ILE A 151 1.68 -6.33 13.52
CA ILE A 151 0.46 -7.12 13.32
C ILE A 151 -0.70 -6.22 12.94
N VAL A 152 -1.40 -6.60 11.87
CA VAL A 152 -2.64 -5.95 11.42
C VAL A 152 -3.78 -6.97 11.46
N THR A 153 -4.85 -6.64 12.19
CA THR A 153 -6.04 -7.50 12.27
C THR A 153 -7.02 -7.14 11.16
N VAL A 154 -7.27 -8.10 10.28
CA VAL A 154 -8.22 -7.98 9.15
C VAL A 154 -9.50 -8.72 9.49
N THR A 155 -10.65 -8.12 9.16
CA THR A 155 -11.98 -8.73 9.30
C THR A 155 -12.66 -8.79 7.94
N VAL A 156 -13.08 -9.99 7.55
CA VAL A 156 -13.76 -10.26 6.29
C VAL A 156 -15.15 -10.83 6.59
N GLN A 157 -16.19 -10.18 6.09
CA GLN A 157 -17.55 -10.72 6.16
C GLN A 157 -17.63 -11.95 5.24
N THR A 158 -18.25 -13.03 5.72
CA THR A 158 -18.31 -14.29 4.99
C THR A 158 -19.76 -14.70 4.69
N LEU A 159 -19.93 -15.37 3.57
CA LEU A 159 -21.13 -16.09 3.20
C LEU A 159 -21.25 -17.37 4.06
N PRO A 160 -22.44 -18.03 4.09
CA PRO A 160 -22.63 -19.26 4.86
C PRO A 160 -21.68 -20.41 4.49
N ASP A 161 -21.14 -20.42 3.27
CA ASP A 161 -20.15 -21.39 2.80
C ASP A 161 -18.70 -21.07 3.21
N GLY A 162 -18.48 -20.02 3.99
CA GLY A 162 -17.18 -19.58 4.50
C GLY A 162 -16.34 -18.75 3.53
N ARG A 163 -16.82 -18.49 2.32
CA ARG A 163 -16.18 -17.58 1.37
C ARG A 163 -16.46 -16.12 1.72
N SER A 164 -15.61 -15.22 1.28
CA SER A 164 -15.79 -13.77 1.45
C SER A 164 -17.09 -13.31 0.77
N ASP A 165 -17.83 -12.40 1.42
CA ASP A 165 -18.97 -11.73 0.80
C ASP A 165 -18.47 -10.53 -0.02
N PRO A 166 -18.52 -10.57 -1.37
CA PRO A 166 -18.02 -9.50 -2.22
C PRO A 166 -18.83 -8.20 -2.12
N SER A 167 -20.06 -8.27 -1.57
CA SER A 167 -20.91 -7.09 -1.35
C SER A 167 -20.53 -6.31 -0.10
N LYS A 168 -19.68 -6.87 0.77
CA LYS A 168 -19.26 -6.28 2.04
C LYS A 168 -17.82 -5.82 1.98
N PRO A 169 -17.49 -4.67 2.59
CA PRO A 169 -16.11 -4.24 2.67
C PRO A 169 -15.31 -5.18 3.58
N VAL A 170 -14.05 -5.39 3.20
CA VAL A 170 -13.03 -5.87 4.12
C VAL A 170 -12.62 -4.72 5.02
N SER A 171 -12.40 -4.99 6.29
CA SER A 171 -11.88 -3.99 7.22
C SER A 171 -10.61 -4.48 7.90
N PHE A 172 -9.74 -3.54 8.26
CA PHE A 172 -8.59 -3.84 9.12
C PHE A 172 -8.42 -2.77 10.20
N ILE A 173 -7.77 -3.15 11.30
CA ILE A 173 -7.31 -2.23 12.34
C ILE A 173 -5.85 -1.92 12.07
N SER A 174 -5.49 -0.64 11.98
CA SER A 174 -4.12 -0.19 11.74
C SER A 174 -3.20 -0.52 12.91
N VAL A 175 -1.88 -0.46 12.66
CA VAL A 175 -0.93 -0.24 13.76
C VAL A 175 -1.19 1.13 14.39
N PRO A 176 -0.70 1.40 15.63
CA PRO A 176 -0.82 2.73 16.23
C PRO A 176 -0.35 3.82 15.27
N SER A 177 -1.24 4.75 14.95
CA SER A 177 -1.03 5.81 13.97
C SER A 177 -1.00 7.17 14.70
N PHE A 178 -0.11 8.08 14.30
CA PHE A 178 0.13 9.32 15.04
C PHE A 178 0.75 10.41 14.17
N ALA A 179 0.45 11.68 14.49
CA ALA A 179 1.17 12.83 13.92
C ALA A 179 2.51 13.02 14.64
N THR A 180 3.58 13.26 13.88
CA THR A 180 4.91 13.60 14.42
C THR A 180 5.21 15.08 14.34
N ALA A 181 4.67 15.77 13.33
CA ALA A 181 4.85 17.19 13.17
C ALA A 181 3.63 17.81 12.46
N ILE A 182 3.21 18.98 12.93
CA ILE A 182 2.04 19.71 12.43
C ILE A 182 2.47 21.12 12.03
N ARG A 183 2.05 21.58 10.84
CA ARG A 183 2.31 22.92 10.29
C ARG A 183 3.81 23.23 10.16
N VAL A 184 4.56 22.33 9.59
CA VAL A 184 6.01 22.48 9.37
C VAL A 184 6.26 23.30 8.10
N PRO A 185 6.98 24.44 8.19
CA PRO A 185 7.37 25.20 7.02
C PRO A 185 8.53 24.51 6.28
N VAL A 186 8.37 24.26 4.99
CA VAL A 186 9.40 23.75 4.09
C VAL A 186 9.74 24.85 3.09
N GLN A 187 10.96 25.38 3.15
CA GLN A 187 11.44 26.39 2.22
C GLN A 187 11.71 25.77 0.86
N VAL A 188 11.22 26.41 -0.22
CA VAL A 188 11.36 25.95 -1.59
C VAL A 188 12.31 26.89 -2.35
N PRO A 189 13.57 26.48 -2.60
CA PRO A 189 14.51 27.26 -3.38
C PRO A 189 13.99 27.54 -4.79
N VAL A 190 14.34 28.69 -5.35
CA VAL A 190 13.82 29.16 -6.66
C VAL A 190 14.05 28.12 -7.76
N GLU A 191 15.19 27.48 -7.76
CA GLU A 191 15.60 26.47 -8.74
C GLU A 191 14.90 25.10 -8.58
N LYS A 192 14.23 24.88 -7.44
CA LYS A 192 13.48 23.65 -7.16
C LYS A 192 11.96 23.83 -7.30
N ARG A 193 11.48 25.02 -7.73
CA ARG A 193 10.04 25.31 -7.86
C ARG A 193 9.46 24.67 -9.11
N TRP A 194 8.32 24.01 -8.95
CA TRP A 194 7.57 23.37 -10.02
C TRP A 194 6.75 24.38 -10.84
N ARG A 195 6.26 23.96 -12.01
CA ARG A 195 5.66 24.83 -13.02
C ARG A 195 4.49 25.68 -12.49
N VAL A 196 3.54 25.04 -11.81
CA VAL A 196 2.33 25.74 -11.26
C VAL A 196 2.58 26.44 -9.93
N GLY A 197 3.72 26.19 -9.28
CA GLY A 197 4.16 26.76 -8.02
C GLY A 197 5.36 27.69 -8.14
N ARG A 198 5.54 28.40 -9.27
CA ARG A 198 6.74 29.23 -9.54
C ARG A 198 7.00 30.34 -8.52
N THR A 199 5.95 30.81 -7.84
CA THR A 199 6.05 31.84 -6.79
C THR A 199 5.95 31.28 -5.38
N VAL A 200 5.86 29.95 -5.24
CA VAL A 200 5.81 29.30 -3.92
C VAL A 200 7.21 29.32 -3.31
N GLU A 201 7.38 30.07 -2.21
CA GLU A 201 8.64 30.18 -1.47
C GLU A 201 8.69 29.24 -0.27
N GLU A 202 7.53 28.93 0.27
CA GLU A 202 7.37 28.09 1.44
C GLU A 202 6.10 27.24 1.29
N VAL A 203 6.16 25.98 1.70
CA VAL A 203 4.99 25.09 1.80
C VAL A 203 4.84 24.63 3.23
N ILE A 204 3.65 24.77 3.79
CA ILE A 204 3.31 24.24 5.10
C ILE A 204 2.85 22.79 4.93
N VAL A 205 3.53 21.88 5.59
CA VAL A 205 3.24 20.45 5.55
C VAL A 205 2.97 19.90 6.94
N ASP A 206 2.29 18.75 6.99
CA ASP A 206 2.17 17.92 8.19
C ASP A 206 2.89 16.59 7.96
N ILE A 207 3.41 15.97 9.02
CA ILE A 207 4.06 14.65 8.95
C ILE A 207 3.32 13.73 9.92
N SER A 208 2.88 12.59 9.41
CA SER A 208 2.12 11.60 10.17
C SER A 208 2.48 10.18 9.77
N PHE A 209 2.32 9.24 10.73
CA PHE A 209 2.60 7.83 10.59
C PHE A 209 1.29 7.01 10.59
N GLY A 210 1.19 6.06 9.65
CA GLY A 210 0.07 5.10 9.54
C GLY A 210 0.55 3.71 9.09
N GLY A 211 1.73 3.28 9.59
CA GLY A 211 2.48 2.11 9.13
C GLY A 211 3.65 2.47 8.20
N ALA A 212 3.64 3.68 7.68
CA ALA A 212 4.73 4.38 7.02
C ALA A 212 4.59 5.88 7.31
N PHE A 213 5.65 6.66 7.09
CA PHE A 213 5.62 8.10 7.24
C PHE A 213 5.17 8.80 5.95
N PHE A 214 4.22 9.70 6.10
CA PHE A 214 3.68 10.49 5.01
C PHE A 214 3.85 11.98 5.27
N CYS A 215 4.28 12.71 4.24
CA CYS A 215 4.15 14.16 4.17
C CYS A 215 2.76 14.49 3.62
N MET A 216 2.03 15.33 4.31
CA MET A 216 0.68 15.76 3.93
C MET A 216 0.68 17.22 3.61
N VAL A 217 0.19 17.57 2.43
CA VAL A 217 0.13 18.95 1.95
C VAL A 217 -1.25 19.26 1.37
N GLU A 218 -1.84 20.39 1.77
CA GLU A 218 -3.10 20.84 1.17
C GLU A 218 -2.84 21.36 -0.25
N ALA A 219 -3.62 20.89 -1.20
CA ALA A 219 -3.46 21.23 -2.62
C ALA A 219 -3.38 22.74 -2.92
N PRO A 220 -4.17 23.62 -2.27
CA PRO A 220 -4.05 25.06 -2.50
C PRO A 220 -2.66 25.65 -2.28
N LEU A 221 -1.85 25.04 -1.42
CA LEU A 221 -0.50 25.50 -1.09
C LEU A 221 0.53 25.21 -2.20
N LEU A 222 0.18 24.37 -3.17
CA LEU A 222 1.06 23.96 -4.28
C LEU A 222 0.87 24.79 -5.56
N TYR A 223 -0.10 25.67 -5.60
CA TYR A 223 -0.40 26.50 -6.77
C TYR A 223 -0.14 27.97 -6.52
N THR A 224 0.37 28.65 -7.54
CA THR A 224 0.53 30.11 -7.52
C THR A 224 -0.84 30.84 -7.51
N SER A 225 -1.87 30.23 -8.14
CA SER A 225 -3.21 30.79 -8.22
C SER A 225 -4.26 29.68 -8.21
N GLY A 226 -5.02 29.60 -7.11
CA GLY A 226 -6.21 28.76 -6.98
C GLY A 226 -6.00 27.28 -7.16
N THR A 227 -6.89 26.47 -6.60
CA THR A 227 -6.90 25.02 -6.75
C THR A 227 -7.81 24.63 -7.91
N LYS A 228 -7.41 23.68 -8.72
CA LYS A 228 -8.26 23.07 -9.75
C LYS A 228 -9.02 21.87 -9.15
N GLU A 229 -10.33 21.85 -9.32
CA GLU A 229 -11.18 20.72 -8.95
C GLU A 229 -11.12 19.60 -10.02
N ASN A 230 -10.94 19.97 -11.29
CA ASN A 230 -10.82 19.05 -12.41
C ASN A 230 -9.36 18.98 -12.87
N LEU A 231 -8.65 17.96 -12.39
CA LEU A 231 -7.24 17.73 -12.72
C LEU A 231 -7.08 17.07 -14.09
N THR A 232 -6.15 17.57 -14.87
CA THR A 232 -5.69 16.96 -16.13
C THR A 232 -4.44 16.12 -15.89
N GLY A 233 -4.01 15.33 -16.89
CA GLY A 233 -2.74 14.61 -16.80
C GLY A 233 -1.51 15.51 -16.66
N GLU A 234 -1.58 16.75 -17.11
CA GLU A 234 -0.52 17.76 -16.93
C GLU A 234 -0.49 18.26 -15.49
N ASP A 235 -1.66 18.51 -14.88
CA ASP A 235 -1.74 18.88 -13.46
C ASP A 235 -1.18 17.76 -12.55
N LEU A 236 -1.42 16.49 -12.90
CA LEU A 236 -0.87 15.36 -12.14
C LEU A 236 0.66 15.31 -12.20
N LYS A 237 1.27 15.68 -13.35
CA LYS A 237 2.74 15.78 -13.47
C LYS A 237 3.30 16.92 -12.63
N ASP A 238 2.63 18.08 -12.61
CA ASP A 238 3.05 19.20 -11.79
C ASP A 238 2.97 18.88 -10.28
N LEU A 239 1.92 18.17 -9.87
CA LEU A 239 1.78 17.73 -8.48
C LEU A 239 2.78 16.64 -8.11
N ASP A 240 3.14 15.76 -9.04
CA ASP A 240 4.20 14.78 -8.90
C ASP A 240 5.54 15.46 -8.64
N GLU A 241 5.90 16.44 -9.49
CA GLU A 241 7.12 17.24 -9.32
C GLU A 241 7.13 17.96 -7.97
N ALA A 242 6.02 18.57 -7.57
CA ALA A 242 5.87 19.24 -6.28
C ALA A 242 6.07 18.25 -5.11
N ALA A 243 5.40 17.11 -5.16
CA ALA A 243 5.43 16.09 -4.11
C ALA A 243 6.86 15.56 -3.89
N PHE A 244 7.54 15.17 -4.97
CA PHE A 244 8.92 14.65 -4.86
C PHE A 244 9.94 15.73 -4.49
N THR A 245 9.73 16.98 -4.92
CA THR A 245 10.54 18.11 -4.45
C THR A 245 10.40 18.29 -2.94
N ILE A 246 9.20 18.28 -2.40
CA ILE A 246 8.96 18.42 -0.95
C ILE A 246 9.57 17.25 -0.17
N ILE A 247 9.41 16.01 -0.65
CA ILE A 247 10.03 14.82 -0.05
C ILE A 247 11.56 14.98 0.00
N ALA A 248 12.18 15.39 -1.11
CA ALA A 248 13.63 15.59 -1.19
C ALA A 248 14.10 16.68 -0.22
N LEU A 249 13.42 17.83 -0.19
CA LEU A 249 13.75 18.95 0.71
C LEU A 249 13.68 18.55 2.19
N ILE A 250 12.70 17.73 2.57
CA ILE A 250 12.56 17.23 3.95
C ILE A 250 13.68 16.23 4.26
N ASN A 251 13.95 15.28 3.36
CA ASN A 251 14.95 14.25 3.57
C ASN A 251 16.39 14.80 3.56
N GLU A 252 16.66 15.84 2.76
CA GLU A 252 17.97 16.52 2.68
C GLU A 252 18.24 17.43 3.89
N ASN A 253 17.20 17.93 4.57
CA ASN A 253 17.33 18.84 5.70
C ASN A 253 17.43 18.06 7.03
N PRO A 254 18.59 18.10 7.74
CA PRO A 254 18.77 17.35 8.99
C PRO A 254 17.81 17.73 10.11
N HIS A 255 17.32 18.97 10.13
CA HIS A 255 16.34 19.42 11.14
C HIS A 255 14.95 18.88 10.84
N LEU A 256 14.52 18.90 9.58
CA LEU A 256 13.22 18.35 9.17
C LEU A 256 13.21 16.83 9.27
N ARG A 257 14.31 16.18 8.91
CA ARG A 257 14.44 14.73 9.01
C ARG A 257 14.26 14.20 10.44
N LYS A 258 14.64 14.96 11.46
CA LYS A 258 14.41 14.60 12.87
C LYS A 258 12.92 14.54 13.25
N LEU A 259 12.05 15.15 12.46
CA LEU A 259 10.59 15.08 12.66
C LEU A 259 10.00 13.75 12.19
N ILE A 260 10.76 12.97 11.41
CA ILE A 260 10.40 11.63 10.97
C ILE A 260 10.93 10.65 12.02
N THR A 261 10.20 10.54 13.13
CA THR A 261 10.60 9.70 14.26
C THR A 261 9.48 8.75 14.62
N SER A 262 9.78 7.46 14.61
CA SER A 262 8.83 6.43 15.04
C SER A 262 8.78 6.35 16.57
N LYS A 263 7.54 6.27 17.08
CA LYS A 263 7.26 5.91 18.48
C LYS A 263 7.21 4.39 18.70
N VAL A 264 7.13 3.63 17.58
CA VAL A 264 7.19 2.16 17.58
C VAL A 264 8.56 1.73 17.07
N PRO A 265 9.11 0.61 17.58
CA PRO A 265 10.35 0.07 17.05
C PRO A 265 10.17 -0.27 15.57
N VAL A 266 10.80 0.52 14.71
CA VAL A 266 10.93 0.24 13.27
C VAL A 266 12.41 0.20 12.92
N SER A 267 12.79 -0.53 11.88
CA SER A 267 14.18 -0.50 11.44
C SER A 267 14.55 0.92 10.97
N ALA A 268 15.82 1.30 11.12
CA ALA A 268 16.30 2.63 10.71
C ALA A 268 16.02 2.96 9.23
N GLU A 269 15.91 1.93 8.37
CA GLU A 269 15.53 2.07 6.95
C GLU A 269 14.09 2.59 6.78
N LEU A 270 13.24 2.44 7.80
CA LEU A 270 11.85 2.82 7.80
C LEU A 270 11.60 4.24 8.33
N GLU A 271 12.61 4.84 8.96
CA GLU A 271 12.60 6.24 9.42
C GLU A 271 12.92 7.19 8.24
N ARG A 272 12.09 7.13 7.21
CA ARG A 272 12.10 8.05 6.08
C ARG A 272 10.69 8.38 5.65
N LEU A 273 10.49 9.50 4.98
CA LEU A 273 9.24 9.75 4.28
C LEU A 273 9.08 8.73 3.16
N TYR A 274 7.98 8.00 3.24
CA TYR A 274 7.62 7.03 2.21
C TYR A 274 6.98 7.71 1.01
N ALA A 275 6.09 8.69 1.26
CA ALA A 275 5.28 9.31 0.24
C ALA A 275 4.84 10.72 0.64
N ALA A 276 4.39 11.49 -0.35
CA ALA A 276 3.64 12.71 -0.13
C ALA A 276 2.18 12.53 -0.56
N VAL A 277 1.26 13.07 0.23
CA VAL A 277 -0.18 13.06 -0.06
C VAL A 277 -0.65 14.50 -0.27
N VAL A 278 -1.11 14.79 -1.48
CA VAL A 278 -1.76 16.06 -1.81
C VAL A 278 -3.24 15.95 -1.47
N ILE A 279 -3.74 16.80 -0.58
CA ILE A 279 -5.06 16.72 0.01
C ILE A 279 -5.98 17.82 -0.54
N PHE A 280 -7.16 17.42 -1.01
CA PHE A 280 -8.27 18.28 -1.43
C PHE A 280 -9.40 18.11 -0.41
N LYS A 281 -9.47 19.01 0.57
CA LYS A 281 -10.50 18.99 1.62
C LYS A 281 -11.89 19.22 1.03
N GLY A 282 -12.88 18.42 1.48
CA GLY A 282 -14.27 18.53 1.03
C GLY A 282 -14.54 18.04 -0.39
N LEU A 283 -13.51 17.63 -1.15
CA LEU A 283 -13.68 17.12 -2.49
C LEU A 283 -14.10 15.63 -2.46
N GLY A 284 -15.12 15.30 -3.26
CA GLY A 284 -15.61 13.93 -3.46
C GLY A 284 -16.95 13.65 -2.81
N LYS A 285 -17.49 12.47 -3.08
CA LYS A 285 -18.77 12.01 -2.53
C LYS A 285 -18.60 11.49 -1.11
N GLN A 286 -19.27 12.14 -0.17
CA GLN A 286 -19.30 11.70 1.23
C GLN A 286 -20.24 10.49 1.40
N SER A 287 -19.81 9.48 2.15
CA SER A 287 -20.68 8.38 2.61
C SER A 287 -21.65 8.89 3.68
N SER A 288 -22.87 8.40 3.66
CA SER A 288 -23.93 8.81 4.60
C SER A 288 -23.63 8.54 6.08
N CYS A 289 -22.68 7.63 6.36
CA CYS A 289 -22.29 7.26 7.73
C CYS A 289 -21.05 8.01 8.25
N THR A 290 -20.56 9.04 7.53
CA THR A 290 -19.33 9.76 7.86
C THR A 290 -19.57 11.25 8.10
N LYS A 291 -18.71 11.88 8.90
CA LYS A 291 -18.81 13.31 9.25
C LYS A 291 -18.25 14.24 8.17
N GLY A 292 -17.43 13.71 7.26
CA GLY A 292 -16.83 14.50 6.19
C GLY A 292 -16.18 13.65 5.12
N VAL A 293 -15.62 14.33 4.13
CA VAL A 293 -14.94 13.73 2.97
C VAL A 293 -13.71 14.55 2.59
N GLU A 294 -12.71 13.87 2.09
CA GLU A 294 -11.57 14.49 1.42
C GLU A 294 -10.98 13.54 0.36
N THR A 295 -10.38 14.13 -0.66
CA THR A 295 -9.63 13.40 -1.68
C THR A 295 -8.14 13.54 -1.42
N GLY A 296 -7.40 12.42 -1.52
CA GLY A 296 -5.95 12.40 -1.45
C GLY A 296 -5.35 11.81 -2.71
N ILE A 297 -4.26 12.43 -3.18
CA ILE A 297 -3.41 11.87 -4.23
C ILE A 297 -2.08 11.51 -3.57
N CYS A 298 -1.78 10.23 -3.50
CA CYS A 298 -0.53 9.73 -2.92
C CYS A 298 0.50 9.51 -4.01
N TYR A 299 1.61 10.22 -3.92
CA TYR A 299 2.80 10.09 -4.76
C TYR A 299 3.87 9.33 -3.99
N PHE A 300 4.31 8.18 -4.49
CA PHE A 300 5.21 7.30 -3.76
C PHE A 300 6.21 6.58 -4.68
N ASP A 301 7.22 5.95 -4.09
CA ASP A 301 8.30 5.20 -4.75
C ASP A 301 8.85 5.95 -5.99
N ASN A 302 9.00 5.28 -7.12
CA ASN A 302 9.50 5.88 -8.36
C ASN A 302 8.34 6.53 -9.14
N HIS A 303 7.84 7.69 -8.67
CA HIS A 303 6.80 8.48 -9.32
C HIS A 303 5.49 7.72 -9.59
N GLN A 304 5.10 6.81 -8.68
CA GLN A 304 3.80 6.15 -8.73
C GLN A 304 2.72 7.04 -8.12
N ILE A 305 1.50 6.92 -8.66
CA ILE A 305 0.28 7.50 -8.08
C ILE A 305 -0.61 6.33 -7.67
N ASP A 306 -0.95 6.21 -6.38
CA ASP A 306 -1.88 5.21 -5.90
C ASP A 306 -3.30 5.49 -6.45
N ARG A 307 -3.89 4.50 -7.10
CA ARG A 307 -5.27 4.59 -7.63
C ARG A 307 -6.29 4.51 -6.50
N SER A 308 -5.93 3.84 -5.41
CA SER A 308 -6.76 3.77 -4.20
C SER A 308 -6.59 5.04 -3.34
N PRO A 309 -7.43 5.24 -2.31
CA PRO A 309 -7.21 6.32 -1.33
C PRO A 309 -5.94 6.16 -0.48
N THR A 310 -5.14 5.10 -0.66
CA THR A 310 -3.92 4.72 0.06
C THR A 310 -4.18 4.43 1.53
N GLY A 311 -4.43 3.16 1.87
CA GLY A 311 -4.90 2.77 3.20
C GLY A 311 -3.99 3.20 4.35
N SER A 312 -2.66 3.05 4.24
CA SER A 312 -1.70 3.51 5.25
C SER A 312 -1.68 5.05 5.37
N ALA A 313 -1.76 5.76 4.23
CA ALA A 313 -1.90 7.21 4.24
C ALA A 313 -3.23 7.66 4.86
N VAL A 314 -4.33 6.92 4.62
CA VAL A 314 -5.63 7.19 5.27
C VAL A 314 -5.53 7.03 6.78
N CYS A 315 -4.84 6.00 7.27
CA CYS A 315 -4.61 5.85 8.72
C CYS A 315 -3.79 7.02 9.27
N ALA A 316 -2.75 7.46 8.57
CA ALA A 316 -1.95 8.63 8.94
C ALA A 316 -2.77 9.93 8.89
N ARG A 317 -3.63 10.12 7.87
CA ARG A 317 -4.54 11.29 7.74
C ARG A 317 -5.56 11.35 8.87
N ALA A 318 -6.17 10.20 9.20
CA ALA A 318 -7.12 10.13 10.33
C ALA A 318 -6.43 10.41 11.66
N ALA A 319 -5.23 9.89 11.90
CA ALA A 319 -4.45 10.19 13.09
C ALA A 319 -4.03 11.66 13.16
N LEU A 320 -3.68 12.27 12.03
CA LEU A 320 -3.39 13.71 11.95
C LEU A 320 -4.62 14.56 12.27
N ALA A 321 -5.78 14.23 11.67
CA ALA A 321 -7.04 14.94 11.93
C ALA A 321 -7.47 14.80 13.40
N TYR A 322 -7.23 13.62 14.01
CA TYR A 322 -7.44 13.42 15.44
C TYR A 322 -6.51 14.31 16.28
N ALA A 323 -5.22 14.33 15.97
CA ALA A 323 -4.25 15.19 16.67
C ALA A 323 -4.54 16.68 16.54
N LYS A 324 -5.18 17.11 15.45
CA LYS A 324 -5.65 18.49 15.23
C LYS A 324 -7.01 18.78 15.87
N GLY A 325 -7.70 17.77 16.44
CA GLY A 325 -9.05 17.93 16.98
C GLY A 325 -10.15 18.09 15.92
N GLU A 326 -9.86 17.76 14.67
CA GLU A 326 -10.82 17.81 13.54
C GLU A 326 -11.80 16.62 13.58
N ILE A 327 -11.37 15.48 14.14
CA ILE A 327 -12.19 14.29 14.39
C ILE A 327 -11.95 13.76 15.80
N SER A 328 -12.93 13.03 16.35
CA SER A 328 -12.90 12.46 17.69
C SER A 328 -12.93 10.94 17.67
N LEU A 329 -12.68 10.31 18.82
CA LEU A 329 -12.86 8.87 19.01
C LEU A 329 -14.28 8.45 18.60
N GLY A 330 -14.38 7.41 17.78
CA GLY A 330 -15.63 6.91 17.24
C GLY A 330 -16.09 7.60 15.94
N ASP A 331 -15.49 8.71 15.54
CA ASP A 331 -15.85 9.39 14.31
C ASP A 331 -15.35 8.64 13.07
N SER A 332 -16.13 8.73 11.99
CA SER A 332 -15.82 8.15 10.69
C SER A 332 -15.70 9.23 9.62
N TRP A 333 -14.76 9.05 8.69
CA TRP A 333 -14.50 9.95 7.58
C TRP A 333 -14.39 9.19 6.26
N THR A 334 -14.83 9.81 5.15
CA THR A 334 -14.70 9.24 3.80
C THR A 334 -13.43 9.75 3.15
N TYR A 335 -12.65 8.83 2.60
CA TYR A 335 -11.42 9.12 1.87
C TYR A 335 -11.56 8.68 0.43
N GLN A 336 -11.37 9.62 -0.48
CA GLN A 336 -11.47 9.42 -1.91
C GLN A 336 -10.09 9.45 -2.56
N SER A 337 -9.99 8.83 -3.72
CA SER A 337 -8.90 8.99 -4.69
C SER A 337 -9.45 9.60 -5.98
N LEU A 338 -8.58 9.86 -6.97
CA LEU A 338 -9.03 10.29 -8.30
C LEU A 338 -9.91 9.25 -8.97
N VAL A 339 -9.56 7.98 -8.82
CA VAL A 339 -10.31 6.85 -9.41
C VAL A 339 -11.69 6.73 -8.76
N SER A 340 -11.78 6.76 -7.43
CA SER A 340 -13.08 6.68 -6.76
C SER A 340 -13.97 7.88 -7.09
N ASN A 341 -13.41 9.08 -7.21
CA ASN A 341 -14.16 10.27 -7.64
C ASN A 341 -14.71 10.13 -9.05
N SER A 342 -13.91 9.63 -10.00
CA SER A 342 -14.37 9.41 -11.39
C SER A 342 -15.47 8.35 -11.48
N HIS A 343 -15.59 7.50 -10.46
CA HIS A 343 -16.61 6.46 -10.35
C HIS A 343 -17.68 6.78 -9.29
N ARG A 344 -17.98 8.06 -9.10
CA ARG A 344 -19.08 8.55 -8.24
C ARG A 344 -18.95 8.11 -6.76
N GLY A 345 -17.70 7.94 -6.29
CA GLY A 345 -17.37 7.54 -4.92
C GLY A 345 -17.27 6.02 -4.70
N GLU A 346 -17.48 5.21 -5.75
CA GLU A 346 -17.22 3.76 -5.67
C GLU A 346 -15.73 3.51 -5.44
N GLY A 347 -15.43 2.62 -4.49
CA GLY A 347 -14.04 2.34 -4.09
C GLY A 347 -13.46 3.34 -3.10
N SER A 348 -14.26 4.28 -2.55
CA SER A 348 -13.82 5.10 -1.42
C SER A 348 -13.46 4.24 -0.22
N PHE A 349 -12.55 4.73 0.62
CA PHE A 349 -12.30 4.14 1.93
C PHE A 349 -13.07 4.90 3.01
N VAL A 350 -13.50 4.16 4.03
CA VAL A 350 -14.05 4.73 5.25
C VAL A 350 -13.10 4.40 6.40
N ALA A 351 -12.59 5.41 7.07
CA ALA A 351 -11.78 5.22 8.27
C ALA A 351 -12.49 5.74 9.50
N ARG A 352 -12.32 5.04 10.62
CA ARG A 352 -12.86 5.37 11.93
C ARG A 352 -11.78 5.30 12.98
N VAL A 353 -11.67 6.30 13.84
CA VAL A 353 -10.84 6.24 15.05
C VAL A 353 -11.56 5.33 16.04
N VAL A 354 -10.95 4.19 16.38
CA VAL A 354 -11.63 3.16 17.20
C VAL A 354 -11.09 3.03 18.60
N ASP A 355 -9.82 3.42 18.83
CA ASP A 355 -9.19 3.32 20.13
C ASP A 355 -7.99 4.27 20.26
N GLU A 356 -7.59 4.58 21.48
CA GLU A 356 -6.40 5.33 21.81
C GLU A 356 -5.41 4.43 22.54
N THR A 357 -4.13 4.58 22.22
CA THR A 357 -3.03 3.89 22.87
C THR A 357 -1.95 4.89 23.27
N ASP A 358 -1.01 4.48 24.12
CA ASP A 358 0.15 5.31 24.49
C ASP A 358 1.02 5.71 23.28
N LEU A 359 0.93 4.95 22.18
CA LEU A 359 1.71 5.18 20.98
C LEU A 359 0.97 6.01 19.92
N GLY A 360 -0.36 6.11 20.00
CA GLY A 360 -1.19 6.80 19.02
C GLY A 360 -2.60 6.24 18.99
N VAL A 361 -3.32 6.47 17.88
CA VAL A 361 -4.70 5.98 17.71
C VAL A 361 -4.74 4.75 16.80
N LEU A 362 -5.70 3.87 17.06
CA LEU A 362 -6.04 2.76 16.18
C LEU A 362 -7.15 3.18 15.22
N ILE A 363 -6.91 2.91 13.95
CA ILE A 363 -7.84 3.27 12.88
C ILE A 363 -8.43 2.01 12.27
N GLN A 364 -9.75 1.87 12.31
CA GLN A 364 -10.45 0.89 11.49
C GLN A 364 -10.65 1.46 10.10
N LEU A 365 -10.09 0.80 9.09
CA LEU A 365 -10.24 1.16 7.69
C LEU A 365 -11.09 0.11 6.97
N LYS A 366 -11.97 0.55 6.06
CA LYS A 366 -12.85 -0.30 5.25
C LYS A 366 -12.70 0.03 3.77
N GLY A 367 -12.63 -1.01 2.94
CA GLY A 367 -12.58 -0.91 1.49
C GLY A 367 -12.96 -2.23 0.82
N HIS A 368 -13.04 -2.24 -0.52
CA HIS A 368 -13.37 -3.42 -1.31
C HIS A 368 -12.21 -3.82 -2.22
N ALA A 369 -11.99 -5.12 -2.37
CA ALA A 369 -11.06 -5.65 -3.35
C ALA A 369 -11.75 -6.70 -4.23
N TYR A 370 -11.28 -6.85 -5.46
CA TYR A 370 -11.87 -7.73 -6.47
C TYR A 370 -10.77 -8.51 -7.19
N TYR A 371 -11.05 -9.78 -7.53
CA TYR A 371 -10.18 -10.62 -8.36
C TYR A 371 -10.14 -10.12 -9.80
N THR A 372 -8.96 -10.11 -10.40
CA THR A 372 -8.77 -9.75 -11.81
C THR A 372 -8.21 -10.90 -12.64
N GLY A 373 -7.46 -11.81 -12.03
CA GLY A 373 -6.91 -12.96 -12.73
C GLY A 373 -6.04 -13.86 -11.86
N ALA A 374 -5.60 -14.95 -12.46
CA ALA A 374 -4.59 -15.84 -11.88
C ALA A 374 -3.65 -16.28 -12.99
N HIS A 375 -2.36 -16.42 -12.68
CA HIS A 375 -1.36 -16.80 -13.67
C HIS A 375 -0.18 -17.55 -13.05
N VAL A 376 0.61 -18.16 -13.92
CA VAL A 376 1.88 -18.80 -13.58
C VAL A 376 2.99 -18.07 -14.34
N SER A 377 3.93 -17.51 -13.61
CA SER A 377 5.11 -16.84 -14.16
C SER A 377 6.31 -17.74 -14.10
N PHE A 378 7.11 -17.76 -15.16
CA PHE A 378 8.41 -18.41 -15.23
C PHE A 378 9.35 -17.55 -16.08
N ALA A 379 10.66 -17.78 -15.98
CA ALA A 379 11.65 -17.20 -16.87
C ALA A 379 12.24 -18.30 -17.75
N GLU A 380 12.41 -18.02 -19.02
CA GLU A 380 13.08 -18.89 -19.98
C GLU A 380 14.58 -18.60 -19.98
N SER A 381 15.40 -19.64 -20.01
CA SER A 381 16.85 -19.49 -20.02
C SER A 381 17.30 -18.70 -21.27
N GLY A 382 18.06 -17.64 -21.05
CA GLY A 382 18.56 -16.76 -22.10
C GLY A 382 17.68 -15.53 -22.39
N ASP A 383 16.48 -15.44 -21.80
CA ASP A 383 15.67 -14.24 -21.85
C ASP A 383 16.07 -13.29 -20.70
N ILE A 384 17.11 -12.49 -20.93
CA ILE A 384 17.63 -11.54 -19.93
C ILE A 384 16.58 -10.50 -19.55
N LEU A 385 15.79 -10.02 -20.51
CA LEU A 385 14.74 -9.00 -20.28
C LEU A 385 13.60 -9.57 -19.43
N GLY A 386 13.18 -10.80 -19.72
CA GLY A 386 12.14 -11.47 -18.97
C GLY A 386 12.59 -11.97 -17.60
N ASP A 387 13.88 -12.25 -17.40
CA ASP A 387 14.40 -12.69 -16.11
C ASP A 387 14.59 -11.54 -15.12
N ASP A 388 15.11 -10.41 -15.56
CA ASP A 388 15.43 -9.26 -14.70
C ASP A 388 14.30 -8.21 -14.65
N GLY A 389 13.47 -8.14 -15.68
CA GLY A 389 12.44 -7.12 -15.83
C GLY A 389 13.03 -5.71 -16.06
N PHE A 390 12.22 -4.80 -16.57
CA PHE A 390 12.62 -3.42 -16.84
C PHE A 390 11.43 -2.45 -16.72
N LEU A 391 11.71 -1.17 -16.67
CA LEU A 391 10.73 -0.10 -16.87
C LEU A 391 11.17 0.76 -18.05
N LEU A 392 10.30 0.91 -19.05
CA LEU A 392 10.63 1.68 -20.27
C LEU A 392 11.05 3.13 -19.94
N GLY A 393 10.42 3.76 -18.96
CA GLY A 393 10.76 5.12 -18.52
C GLY A 393 12.08 5.27 -17.74
N SER A 394 12.73 4.16 -17.38
CA SER A 394 14.01 4.14 -16.63
C SER A 394 15.18 3.64 -17.48
N LEU A 395 14.97 3.38 -18.76
CA LEU A 395 16.04 3.01 -19.67
C LEU A 395 16.85 4.26 -20.00
N SER A 396 18.03 4.40 -19.36
CA SER A 396 19.05 5.36 -19.80
C SER A 396 19.72 4.78 -21.03
N GLY A 397 19.62 5.49 -22.14
CA GLY A 397 20.39 5.19 -23.35
C GLY A 397 21.89 5.49 -23.17
#